data_c9d63b553272f9919fb0fdc837bc5559
#
_entry.id   c9d63b553272f9919fb0fdc837bc5559
#
_cell.length_a   1.000
_cell.length_b   1.000
_cell.length_c   1.000
_cell.angle_alpha   90.00
_cell.angle_beta   90.00
_cell.angle_gamma   90.00
#
_symmetry.space_group_name_H-M   'P 1'
#
loop_
_entity.id
_entity.type
_entity.pdbx_description
1 polymer ?
#
loop_
_entity_poly.entity_id
_entity_poly.type
_entity_poly.pdbx_seq_one_letter_code
_entity_poly.pdbx_strand_id
1 'polypeptide(L)'
;QALEYRQQVQNEAYQQPQKSLEEICKSIALENLSTAKQADMQEPVGILELEEDFLGDLGYRSTNMWRGEFNGFETEVYVGSLLSDPDQGILMMNIPILEFLKVFSDPTPSGRLRINTVDGDQLELSSSSGNIITFSLQAQQFSSDLSKSMALADLPPLPTPIADPCAAFSSP
;
A
#
# COMPACT_ATOMS: atom_id res chain seq x y z
N GLN A 1 -22.06 -34.35 -31.73
CA GLN A 1 -20.62 -33.97 -31.84
C GLN A 1 -20.29 -32.72 -30.98
N ALA A 2 -20.99 -31.58 -31.12
CA ALA A 2 -20.69 -30.38 -30.34
C ALA A 2 -21.08 -30.50 -28.83
N LEU A 3 -22.12 -31.23 -28.50
CA LEU A 3 -22.57 -31.50 -27.13
C LEU A 3 -21.66 -32.52 -26.44
N GLU A 4 -21.23 -33.54 -27.16
CA GLU A 4 -20.29 -34.55 -26.65
C GLU A 4 -18.92 -33.95 -26.36
N TYR A 5 -18.42 -33.06 -27.21
CA TYR A 5 -17.18 -32.34 -26.96
C TYR A 5 -17.23 -31.46 -25.70
N ARG A 6 -18.35 -30.73 -25.48
CA ARG A 6 -18.55 -29.93 -24.27
C ARG A 6 -18.60 -30.76 -23.00
N GLN A 7 -19.26 -31.91 -23.04
CA GLN A 7 -19.32 -32.85 -21.90
C GLN A 7 -17.95 -33.45 -21.61
N GLN A 8 -17.16 -33.76 -22.64
CA GLN A 8 -15.83 -34.30 -22.46
C GLN A 8 -14.87 -33.28 -21.83
N VAL A 9 -14.88 -32.03 -22.29
CA VAL A 9 -14.07 -30.93 -21.71
C VAL A 9 -14.49 -30.64 -20.27
N GLN A 10 -15.78 -30.67 -19.94
CA GLN A 10 -16.23 -30.51 -18.55
C GLN A 10 -15.78 -31.67 -17.66
N ASN A 11 -15.86 -32.91 -18.13
CA ASN A 11 -15.43 -34.07 -17.36
C ASN A 11 -13.93 -34.08 -17.14
N GLU A 12 -13.12 -33.65 -18.09
CA GLU A 12 -11.66 -33.54 -17.95
C GLU A 12 -11.29 -32.43 -16.95
N ALA A 13 -12.00 -31.32 -16.91
CA ALA A 13 -11.80 -30.24 -15.92
C ALA A 13 -12.16 -30.68 -14.48
N TYR A 14 -13.13 -31.57 -14.31
CA TYR A 14 -13.49 -32.13 -13.00
C TYR A 14 -12.58 -33.30 -12.55
N GLN A 15 -11.79 -33.90 -13.44
CA GLN A 15 -10.88 -34.98 -13.12
C GLN A 15 -9.48 -34.54 -12.72
N GLN A 16 -9.18 -33.23 -12.77
CA GLN A 16 -7.93 -32.74 -12.18
C GLN A 16 -7.99 -32.96 -10.67
N PRO A 17 -7.02 -33.69 -10.09
CA PRO A 17 -6.99 -33.90 -8.65
C PRO A 17 -6.93 -32.53 -7.96
N GLN A 18 -7.99 -32.20 -7.21
CA GLN A 18 -7.99 -31.00 -6.40
C GLN A 18 -6.87 -31.16 -5.38
N LYS A 19 -5.87 -30.28 -5.45
CA LYS A 19 -4.81 -30.24 -4.45
C LYS A 19 -5.42 -30.04 -3.08
N SER A 20 -4.94 -30.82 -2.11
CA SER A 20 -5.38 -30.63 -0.72
C SER A 20 -4.94 -29.27 -0.22
N LEU A 21 -5.63 -28.71 0.77
CA LEU A 21 -5.23 -27.44 1.39
C LEU A 21 -3.77 -27.48 1.86
N GLU A 22 -3.33 -28.61 2.38
CA GLU A 22 -1.94 -28.84 2.79
C GLU A 22 -0.95 -28.73 1.62
N GLU A 23 -1.28 -29.32 0.45
CA GLU A 23 -0.43 -29.23 -0.74
C GLU A 23 -0.37 -27.80 -1.29
N ILE A 24 -1.49 -27.08 -1.23
CA ILE A 24 -1.54 -25.66 -1.61
C ILE A 24 -0.66 -24.83 -0.67
N CYS A 25 -0.79 -25.01 0.64
CA CYS A 25 0.01 -24.29 1.63
C CYS A 25 1.50 -24.63 1.51
N LYS A 26 1.88 -25.88 1.24
CA LYS A 26 3.27 -26.26 0.98
C LYS A 26 3.82 -25.63 -0.31
N SER A 27 3.01 -25.53 -1.36
CA SER A 27 3.44 -24.88 -2.60
C SER A 27 3.68 -23.38 -2.41
N ILE A 28 2.79 -22.71 -1.66
CA ILE A 28 2.94 -21.29 -1.29
C ILE A 28 4.20 -21.08 -0.44
N ALA A 29 4.44 -21.96 0.55
CA ALA A 29 5.64 -21.87 1.38
C ALA A 29 6.93 -22.06 0.57
N LEU A 30 6.94 -22.95 -0.42
CA LEU A 30 8.08 -23.15 -1.32
C LEU A 30 8.28 -21.97 -2.28
N GLU A 31 7.21 -21.39 -2.80
CA GLU A 31 7.28 -20.16 -3.60
C GLU A 31 7.81 -19.00 -2.77
N ASN A 32 7.31 -18.80 -1.55
CA ASN A 32 7.77 -17.74 -0.64
C ASN A 32 9.25 -17.93 -0.26
N LEU A 33 9.73 -19.16 -0.08
CA LEU A 33 11.16 -19.45 0.15
C LEU A 33 12.02 -19.17 -1.09
N SER A 34 11.52 -19.37 -2.30
CA SER A 34 12.22 -19.03 -3.53
C SER A 34 12.24 -17.53 -3.79
N THR A 35 11.14 -16.85 -3.44
CA THR A 35 11.02 -15.39 -3.53
C THR A 35 11.86 -14.71 -2.44
N ALA A 36 11.90 -15.26 -1.22
CA ALA A 36 12.77 -14.76 -0.15
C ALA A 36 14.26 -14.85 -0.48
N LYS A 37 14.69 -15.80 -1.33
CA LYS A 37 16.07 -15.86 -1.85
C LYS A 37 16.36 -14.81 -2.91
N GLN A 38 15.34 -14.25 -3.58
CA GLN A 38 15.47 -13.09 -4.46
C GLN A 38 15.34 -11.76 -3.70
N ALA A 39 14.80 -11.77 -2.49
CA ALA A 39 14.59 -10.61 -1.63
C ALA A 39 15.85 -10.14 -0.87
N ASP A 40 17.05 -10.55 -1.31
CA ASP A 40 18.31 -9.99 -0.79
C ASP A 40 18.64 -8.59 -1.39
N MET A 41 17.74 -8.04 -2.19
CA MET A 41 17.62 -6.60 -2.42
C MET A 41 16.51 -6.05 -1.52
N GLN A 42 16.80 -5.87 -0.22
CA GLN A 42 15.93 -5.11 0.65
C GLN A 42 15.73 -3.73 0.03
N GLU A 43 14.53 -3.48 -0.43
CA GLU A 43 14.20 -2.15 -0.93
C GLU A 43 14.42 -1.13 0.20
N PRO A 44 15.04 0.02 -0.10
CA PRO A 44 15.44 0.97 0.94
C PRO A 44 14.21 1.45 1.72
N VAL A 45 14.32 1.45 3.05
CA VAL A 45 13.33 1.94 4.00
C VAL A 45 13.65 3.40 4.35
N GLY A 46 12.64 4.22 4.59
CA GLY A 46 12.79 5.62 4.93
C GLY A 46 12.25 6.57 3.87
N ILE A 47 12.71 7.81 3.90
CA ILE A 47 12.33 8.82 2.91
C ILE A 47 13.26 8.69 1.69
N LEU A 48 12.67 8.53 0.52
CA LEU A 48 13.35 8.27 -0.74
C LEU A 48 12.98 9.34 -1.76
N GLU A 49 13.96 9.88 -2.46
CA GLU A 49 13.72 10.80 -3.57
C GLU A 49 13.16 10.05 -4.77
N LEU A 50 12.23 10.68 -5.47
CA LEU A 50 11.65 10.15 -6.69
C LEU A 50 11.92 11.05 -7.86
N GLU A 51 11.98 10.47 -9.06
CA GLU A 51 11.91 11.23 -10.29
C GLU A 51 10.54 11.90 -10.43
N GLU A 52 10.51 13.09 -11.01
CA GLU A 52 9.31 13.93 -11.07
C GLU A 52 8.17 13.26 -11.84
N ASP A 53 8.47 12.43 -12.82
CA ASP A 53 7.53 11.69 -13.68
C ASP A 53 7.25 10.25 -13.20
N PHE A 54 7.78 9.84 -12.05
CA PHE A 54 7.61 8.48 -11.53
C PHE A 54 6.14 8.01 -11.48
N LEU A 55 5.21 8.91 -11.15
CA LEU A 55 3.76 8.68 -11.17
C LEU A 55 3.06 9.39 -12.34
N GLY A 56 3.80 9.78 -13.38
CA GLY A 56 3.30 10.56 -14.50
C GLY A 56 2.14 9.89 -15.25
N ASP A 57 2.21 8.59 -15.48
CA ASP A 57 1.16 7.80 -16.13
C ASP A 57 -0.15 7.78 -15.33
N LEU A 58 -0.09 8.03 -14.02
CA LEU A 58 -1.24 8.14 -13.14
C LEU A 58 -1.78 9.57 -13.02
N GLY A 59 -1.17 10.54 -13.70
CA GLY A 59 -1.59 11.94 -13.68
C GLY A 59 -1.01 12.75 -12.51
N TYR A 60 0.08 12.28 -11.89
CA TYR A 60 0.72 12.92 -10.75
C TYR A 60 2.16 13.31 -11.05
N ARG A 61 2.61 14.38 -10.42
CA ARG A 61 4.00 14.82 -10.40
C ARG A 61 4.60 14.48 -9.04
N SER A 62 5.54 13.55 -9.02
CA SER A 62 6.14 13.03 -7.79
C SER A 62 7.18 13.99 -7.21
N THR A 63 7.42 13.90 -5.90
CA THR A 63 8.51 14.59 -5.21
C THR A 63 9.41 13.59 -4.50
N ASN A 64 8.88 12.94 -3.49
CA ASN A 64 9.53 11.88 -2.74
C ASN A 64 8.49 10.91 -2.18
N MET A 65 8.96 9.83 -1.57
CA MET A 65 8.12 8.86 -0.90
C MET A 65 8.71 8.50 0.47
N TRP A 66 7.89 7.95 1.32
CA TRP A 66 8.32 7.22 2.48
C TRP A 66 7.92 5.75 2.34
N ARG A 67 8.85 4.85 2.68
CA ARG A 67 8.57 3.43 2.82
C ARG A 67 8.94 2.99 4.22
N GLY A 68 8.05 2.26 4.86
CA GLY A 68 8.27 1.75 6.20
C GLY A 68 7.15 0.83 6.65
N GLU A 69 7.16 0.50 7.93
CA GLU A 69 6.12 -0.32 8.53
C GLU A 69 5.10 0.58 9.25
N PHE A 70 3.83 0.35 8.98
CA PHE A 70 2.72 0.98 9.68
C PHE A 70 1.70 -0.08 10.08
N ASN A 71 1.39 -0.18 11.38
CA ASN A 71 0.49 -1.21 11.95
C ASN A 71 0.86 -2.66 11.57
N GLY A 72 2.14 -2.97 11.43
CA GLY A 72 2.63 -4.29 11.06
C GLY A 72 2.58 -4.60 9.57
N PHE A 73 2.28 -3.60 8.73
CA PHE A 73 2.23 -3.74 7.27
C PHE A 73 3.25 -2.83 6.60
N GLU A 74 3.95 -3.38 5.61
CA GLU A 74 4.74 -2.55 4.71
C GLU A 74 3.84 -1.53 4.05
N THR A 75 4.23 -0.26 4.15
CA THR A 75 3.43 0.88 3.71
C THR A 75 4.31 1.83 2.93
N GLU A 76 3.77 2.28 1.82
CA GLU A 76 4.40 3.27 0.95
C GLU A 76 3.52 4.51 0.89
N VAL A 77 4.14 5.66 1.06
CA VAL A 77 3.47 6.96 0.96
C VAL A 77 4.19 7.82 -0.06
N TYR A 78 3.53 8.11 -1.14
CA TYR A 78 4.02 8.97 -2.22
C TYR A 78 3.43 10.36 -2.08
N VAL A 79 4.21 11.40 -2.32
CA VAL A 79 3.70 12.78 -2.31
C VAL A 79 4.13 13.55 -3.54
N GLY A 80 3.34 14.59 -3.84
CA GLY A 80 3.56 15.41 -5.01
C GLY A 80 2.43 16.38 -5.27
N SER A 81 2.07 16.56 -6.54
CA SER A 81 0.92 17.36 -6.98
C SER A 81 0.20 16.70 -8.15
N LEU A 82 -1.00 17.17 -8.49
CA LEU A 82 -1.65 16.82 -9.74
C LEU A 82 -0.87 17.41 -10.93
N LEU A 83 -0.81 16.67 -12.05
CA LEU A 83 -0.28 17.21 -13.32
C LEU A 83 -1.21 18.29 -13.90
N SER A 84 -2.53 18.09 -13.73
CA SER A 84 -3.54 19.03 -14.23
C SER A 84 -3.69 20.28 -13.37
N ASP A 85 -3.26 20.25 -12.11
CA ASP A 85 -3.32 21.34 -11.15
C ASP A 85 -2.09 21.31 -10.24
N PRO A 86 -0.99 21.99 -10.61
CA PRO A 86 0.25 21.98 -9.84
C PRO A 86 0.14 22.58 -8.43
N ASP A 87 -0.90 23.38 -8.16
CA ASP A 87 -1.15 23.97 -6.86
C ASP A 87 -1.87 22.98 -5.92
N GLN A 88 -2.46 21.92 -6.47
CA GLN A 88 -3.10 20.87 -5.68
C GLN A 88 -2.10 19.83 -5.26
N GLY A 89 -1.66 19.89 -4.01
CA GLY A 89 -0.84 18.87 -3.36
C GLY A 89 -1.62 17.56 -3.18
N ILE A 90 -0.93 16.44 -3.36
CA ILE A 90 -1.51 15.10 -3.16
C ILE A 90 -0.57 14.22 -2.31
N LEU A 91 -1.21 13.29 -1.59
CA LEU A 91 -0.56 12.19 -0.91
C LEU A 91 -1.26 10.90 -1.32
N MET A 92 -0.48 9.89 -1.74
CA MET A 92 -0.97 8.57 -2.09
C MET A 92 -0.42 7.56 -1.09
N MET A 93 -1.28 6.81 -0.41
CA MET A 93 -0.92 5.75 0.52
C MET A 93 -1.20 4.40 -0.12
N ASN A 94 -0.21 3.53 -0.13
CA ASN A 94 -0.26 2.17 -0.67
C ASN A 94 0.15 1.17 0.42
N ILE A 95 -0.66 0.12 0.62
CA ILE A 95 -0.34 -1.03 1.46
C ILE A 95 -0.51 -2.27 0.59
N PRO A 96 0.56 -2.74 -0.08
CA PRO A 96 0.46 -3.75 -1.14
C PRO A 96 -0.20 -5.05 -0.70
N ILE A 97 0.13 -5.56 0.49
CA ILE A 97 -0.43 -6.82 1.02
C ILE A 97 -1.94 -6.76 1.26
N LEU A 98 -2.50 -5.57 1.43
CA LEU A 98 -3.94 -5.35 1.64
C LEU A 98 -4.65 -4.89 0.35
N GLU A 99 -3.93 -4.79 -0.77
CA GLU A 99 -4.43 -4.19 -2.01
C GLU A 99 -5.06 -2.81 -1.79
N PHE A 100 -4.53 -2.09 -0.78
CA PHE A 100 -5.05 -0.78 -0.39
C PHE A 100 -4.26 0.31 -1.10
N LEU A 101 -4.95 1.10 -1.89
CA LEU A 101 -4.42 2.30 -2.54
C LEU A 101 -5.41 3.45 -2.38
N LYS A 102 -4.98 4.56 -1.78
CA LYS A 102 -5.84 5.72 -1.59
C LYS A 102 -5.08 7.02 -1.81
N VAL A 103 -5.72 7.96 -2.47
CA VAL A 103 -5.19 9.30 -2.72
C VAL A 103 -5.92 10.31 -1.87
N PHE A 104 -5.18 11.22 -1.26
CA PHE A 104 -5.65 12.31 -0.43
C PHE A 104 -5.19 13.62 -1.05
N SER A 105 -6.09 14.58 -1.14
CA SER A 105 -5.78 15.93 -1.61
C SER A 105 -5.57 16.84 -0.41
N ASP A 106 -4.55 17.71 -0.48
CA ASP A 106 -4.37 18.80 0.49
C ASP A 106 -5.63 19.66 0.51
N PRO A 107 -6.30 19.82 1.68
CA PRO A 107 -7.50 20.63 1.79
C PRO A 107 -7.27 22.11 1.52
N THR A 108 -6.02 22.55 1.61
CA THR A 108 -5.62 23.93 1.31
C THR A 108 -4.61 23.89 0.17
N PRO A 109 -5.02 24.10 -1.11
CA PRO A 109 -4.10 24.07 -2.23
C PRO A 109 -2.90 24.97 -1.97
N SER A 110 -1.74 24.38 -1.79
CA SER A 110 -0.50 25.06 -1.39
C SER A 110 0.70 24.66 -2.25
N GLY A 111 0.43 23.95 -3.34
CA GLY A 111 1.41 23.43 -4.26
C GLY A 111 1.88 22.02 -3.95
N ARG A 112 2.93 21.62 -4.65
CA ARG A 112 3.48 20.28 -4.56
C ARG A 112 3.99 19.96 -3.15
N LEU A 113 3.62 18.80 -2.63
CA LEU A 113 4.01 18.32 -1.31
C LEU A 113 5.35 17.59 -1.33
N ARG A 114 6.05 17.64 -0.18
CA ARG A 114 7.27 16.92 0.11
C ARG A 114 7.26 16.39 1.54
N ILE A 115 7.61 15.13 1.76
CA ILE A 115 7.82 14.57 3.11
C ILE A 115 9.15 15.06 3.65
N ASN A 116 9.13 15.68 4.83
CA ASN A 116 10.32 16.14 5.53
C ASN A 116 10.77 15.15 6.60
N THR A 117 9.81 14.72 7.45
CA THR A 117 10.05 13.77 8.54
C THR A 117 8.86 12.84 8.72
N VAL A 118 9.12 11.70 9.36
CA VAL A 118 8.11 10.73 9.77
C VAL A 118 8.38 10.39 11.23
N ASP A 119 7.37 10.55 12.08
CA ASP A 119 7.41 10.22 13.50
C ASP A 119 6.17 9.38 13.86
N GLY A 120 6.37 8.10 14.06
CA GLY A 120 5.29 7.14 14.27
C GLY A 120 4.30 7.12 13.10
N ASP A 121 3.06 7.54 13.36
CA ASP A 121 1.99 7.63 12.37
C ASP A 121 1.85 9.04 11.74
N GLN A 122 2.73 9.98 12.10
CA GLN A 122 2.68 11.36 11.65
C GLN A 122 3.74 11.64 10.59
N LEU A 123 3.31 12.16 9.45
CA LEU A 123 4.20 12.69 8.43
C LEU A 123 4.17 14.21 8.49
N GLU A 124 5.33 14.83 8.65
CA GLU A 124 5.49 16.27 8.42
C GLU A 124 5.79 16.51 6.95
N LEU A 125 5.00 17.35 6.35
CA LEU A 125 5.07 17.69 4.93
C LEU A 125 5.34 19.18 4.78
N SER A 126 6.09 19.55 3.76
CA SER A 126 6.16 20.93 3.26
C SER A 126 5.53 21.03 1.89
N SER A 127 4.90 22.17 1.63
CA SER A 127 4.39 22.50 0.30
C SER A 127 5.36 23.43 -0.44
N SER A 128 5.22 23.54 -1.75
CA SER A 128 6.04 24.45 -2.56
C SER A 128 5.79 25.93 -2.23
N SER A 129 4.68 26.28 -1.59
CA SER A 129 4.41 27.61 -1.06
C SER A 129 5.05 27.87 0.32
N GLY A 130 5.74 26.87 0.90
CA GLY A 130 6.42 26.98 2.20
C GLY A 130 5.57 26.67 3.42
N ASN A 131 4.33 26.19 3.24
CA ASN A 131 3.49 25.77 4.36
C ASN A 131 3.98 24.44 4.91
N ILE A 132 3.91 24.28 6.24
CA ILE A 132 4.12 22.99 6.92
C ILE A 132 2.77 22.40 7.24
N ILE A 133 2.59 21.14 6.87
CA ILE A 133 1.34 20.40 6.97
C ILE A 133 1.66 19.06 7.60
N THR A 134 0.79 18.54 8.46
CA THR A 134 0.91 17.20 9.00
C THR A 134 -0.13 16.28 8.39
N PHE A 135 0.24 15.04 8.11
CA PHE A 135 -0.69 13.98 7.73
C PHE A 135 -0.58 12.83 8.72
N SER A 136 -1.71 12.38 9.27
CA SER A 136 -1.76 11.18 10.12
C SER A 136 -2.11 9.97 9.26
N LEU A 137 -1.24 8.95 9.27
CA LEU A 137 -1.50 7.66 8.63
C LEU A 137 -2.69 6.96 9.28
N GLN A 138 -2.79 7.05 10.62
CA GLN A 138 -3.86 6.43 11.39
C GLN A 138 -5.22 7.09 11.11
N ALA A 139 -5.28 8.42 11.15
CA ALA A 139 -6.52 9.15 10.90
C ALA A 139 -6.82 9.30 9.40
N GLN A 140 -5.84 9.06 8.53
CA GLN A 140 -5.92 9.27 7.08
C GLN A 140 -6.38 10.70 6.73
N GLN A 141 -5.82 11.68 7.42
CA GLN A 141 -6.22 13.08 7.30
C GLN A 141 -5.02 14.02 7.36
N PHE A 142 -5.13 15.12 6.62
CA PHE A 142 -4.26 16.28 6.79
C PHE A 142 -4.68 17.08 8.02
N SER A 143 -3.71 17.61 8.73
CA SER A 143 -3.90 18.57 9.81
C SER A 143 -2.95 19.74 9.64
N SER A 144 -3.47 20.94 9.66
CA SER A 144 -2.67 22.17 9.70
C SER A 144 -2.35 22.61 11.14
N ASP A 145 -2.94 21.91 12.12
CA ASP A 145 -2.79 22.26 13.54
C ASP A 145 -2.70 20.98 14.38
N LEU A 146 -1.54 20.72 14.98
CA LEU A 146 -1.27 19.58 15.86
C LEU A 146 -2.20 19.55 17.10
N SER A 147 -2.88 20.65 17.42
CA SER A 147 -3.84 20.73 18.53
C SER A 147 -5.17 20.03 18.27
N LYS A 148 -5.43 19.63 17.03
CA LYS A 148 -6.66 18.92 16.60
C LYS A 148 -6.40 17.43 16.41
N SER A 149 -5.74 16.77 17.37
CA SER A 149 -5.73 15.32 17.36
C SER A 149 -7.17 14.81 17.53
N MET A 150 -7.70 14.08 16.54
CA MET A 150 -8.96 13.36 16.72
C MET A 150 -8.80 12.38 17.88
N ALA A 151 -9.81 12.33 18.76
CA ALA A 151 -9.80 11.35 19.85
C ALA A 151 -9.77 9.94 19.24
N LEU A 152 -8.97 9.05 19.83
CA LEU A 152 -8.77 7.66 19.39
C LEU A 152 -10.10 6.88 19.21
N ALA A 153 -11.20 7.36 19.82
CA ALA A 153 -12.54 6.79 19.77
C ALA A 153 -13.29 6.97 18.44
N ASP A 154 -12.83 7.90 17.60
CA ASP A 154 -13.51 8.21 16.32
C ASP A 154 -12.85 7.52 15.11
N LEU A 155 -11.85 6.69 15.34
CA LEU A 155 -11.16 5.95 14.27
C LEU A 155 -11.95 4.70 13.89
N PRO A 156 -12.12 4.41 12.58
CA PRO A 156 -12.69 3.14 12.17
C PRO A 156 -11.82 2.00 12.73
N PRO A 157 -12.44 0.90 13.21
CA PRO A 157 -11.69 -0.22 13.73
C PRO A 157 -10.75 -0.76 12.64
N LEU A 158 -9.50 -1.03 13.03
CA LEU A 158 -8.54 -1.69 12.15
C LEU A 158 -9.14 -3.00 11.63
N PRO A 159 -8.94 -3.33 10.35
CA PRO A 159 -9.36 -4.62 9.83
C PRO A 159 -8.74 -5.72 10.70
N THR A 160 -9.60 -6.59 11.22
CA THR A 160 -9.14 -7.74 12.00
C THR A 160 -8.25 -8.60 11.10
N PRO A 161 -7.03 -8.97 11.51
CA PRO A 161 -6.18 -9.83 10.70
C PRO A 161 -6.95 -11.10 10.35
N ILE A 162 -7.06 -11.39 9.06
CA ILE A 162 -7.64 -12.66 8.59
C ILE A 162 -6.69 -13.74 9.07
N ALA A 163 -7.18 -14.72 9.83
CA ALA A 163 -6.35 -15.81 10.30
C ALA A 163 -5.73 -16.52 9.08
N ASP A 164 -4.41 -16.63 9.07
CA ASP A 164 -3.69 -17.31 8.00
C ASP A 164 -4.15 -18.79 7.95
N PRO A 165 -4.83 -19.21 6.87
CA PRO A 165 -5.34 -20.58 6.76
C PRO A 165 -4.21 -21.61 6.70
N CYS A 166 -2.98 -21.18 6.44
CA CYS A 166 -1.80 -22.03 6.37
C CYS A 166 -1.00 -22.10 7.68
N ALA A 167 -1.36 -21.32 8.71
CA ALA A 167 -0.64 -21.30 9.99
C ALA A 167 -0.50 -22.69 10.65
N ALA A 168 -1.50 -23.55 10.47
CA ALA A 168 -1.48 -24.91 11.01
C ALA A 168 -0.44 -25.83 10.32
N PHE A 169 0.06 -25.45 9.15
CA PHE A 169 1.01 -26.26 8.34
C PHE A 169 2.41 -25.65 8.31
N SER A 170 2.65 -24.56 9.06
CA SER A 170 3.92 -23.82 9.08
C SER A 170 4.87 -24.24 10.19
N SER A 171 4.59 -25.31 10.93
CA SER A 171 5.50 -25.83 11.98
C SER A 171 6.71 -26.53 11.36
N PRO A 172 7.94 -26.24 11.85
CA PRO A 172 9.18 -26.84 11.37
C PRO A 172 9.27 -28.35 11.65
#